data_a2b7326d3df7d045c06a1aded48f6662
#
_entry.id   a2b7326d3df7d045c06a1aded48f6662
#
_cell.length_a   1.000
_cell.length_b   1.000
_cell.length_c   1.000
_cell.angle_alpha   90.00
_cell.angle_beta   90.00
_cell.angle_gamma   90.00
#
_symmetry.space_group_name_H-M   'P 1'
#
loop_
_entity.id
_entity.type
_entity.pdbx_description
1 polymer ?
#
loop_
_entity_poly.entity_id
_entity_poly.type
_entity_poly.pdbx_seq_one_letter_code
_entity_poly.pdbx_strand_id
1 'polypeptide(L)'
;MVNHEKNKYKNVILSKQIEDFVGHLSIEKNYALNTISSYKRDLLKFTSFLIDKEVSDYKMVDPDTLNMFVMELRHSNTSGKSIKRYLSSIRVFFAFLMEIGEVETNPALLIKTPKVERELPKTIDFDDLKKMMTINSSQYMELRSVLMIELLYSCALRVSELVGINLEDIDMNEGFVKVMGKGNKARFSPMGQTTIDVLKRYIKQRPTCNSDALFINQKNTRISTRTVQNVVKKRALQVGVSINVHPHLLRHAAATHFLQSSHDLRTVQEFLGHKSIKSTQVYTHLDFLELSKVYDEFHPRAKK
;
A
#
# COMPACT_ATOMS: atom_id res chain seq x y z
N MET A 1 -6.85 25.53 -37.83
CA MET A 1 -5.45 25.15 -37.60
C MET A 1 -4.80 25.90 -36.43
N VAL A 2 -4.97 27.21 -36.29
CA VAL A 2 -4.30 28.02 -35.21
C VAL A 2 -4.68 27.62 -33.77
N ASN A 3 -5.91 27.16 -33.52
CA ASN A 3 -6.33 26.74 -32.17
C ASN A 3 -5.76 25.37 -31.72
N HIS A 4 -5.47 24.49 -32.68
CA HIS A 4 -4.89 23.15 -32.36
C HIS A 4 -3.41 23.25 -31.96
N GLU A 5 -2.65 24.13 -32.62
CA GLU A 5 -1.24 24.36 -32.25
C GLU A 5 -1.10 25.11 -30.94
N LYS A 6 -1.92 26.12 -30.67
CA LYS A 6 -1.95 26.82 -29.37
C LYS A 6 -2.24 25.88 -28.20
N ASN A 7 -3.18 24.93 -28.32
CA ASN A 7 -3.48 23.95 -27.30
C ASN A 7 -2.34 22.95 -27.11
N LYS A 8 -1.59 22.61 -28.15
CA LYS A 8 -0.44 21.72 -28.08
C LYS A 8 0.73 22.35 -27.31
N TYR A 9 1.01 23.63 -27.51
CA TYR A 9 2.02 24.36 -26.76
C TYR A 9 1.67 24.56 -25.28
N LYS A 10 0.40 24.86 -24.97
CA LYS A 10 -0.11 25.00 -23.61
C LYS A 10 0.04 23.69 -22.82
N ASN A 11 -0.30 22.55 -23.45
CA ASN A 11 -0.10 21.22 -22.88
C ASN A 11 1.36 20.92 -22.54
N VAL A 12 2.30 21.38 -23.35
CA VAL A 12 3.73 21.11 -23.16
C VAL A 12 4.27 21.85 -21.92
N ILE A 13 3.86 23.12 -21.72
CA ILE A 13 4.33 23.93 -20.57
C ILE A 13 3.81 23.37 -19.25
N LEU A 14 2.49 23.15 -19.15
CA LEU A 14 1.86 22.62 -17.94
C LEU A 14 2.38 21.21 -17.60
N SER A 15 2.64 20.39 -18.62
CA SER A 15 3.19 19.04 -18.42
C SER A 15 4.64 19.07 -17.97
N LYS A 16 5.46 20.02 -18.48
CA LYS A 16 6.86 20.15 -18.08
C LYS A 16 6.98 20.48 -16.59
N GLN A 17 6.21 21.42 -16.08
CA GLN A 17 6.24 21.77 -14.65
C GLN A 17 5.85 20.58 -13.75
N ILE A 18 4.98 19.66 -14.21
CA ILE A 18 4.69 18.42 -13.49
C ILE A 18 5.91 17.48 -13.49
N GLU A 19 6.62 17.35 -14.61
CA GLU A 19 7.83 16.50 -14.66
C GLU A 19 8.93 17.07 -13.77
N ASP A 20 9.15 18.39 -13.77
CA ASP A 20 10.09 19.07 -12.89
C ASP A 20 9.73 18.82 -11.40
N PHE A 21 8.46 18.93 -11.05
CA PHE A 21 7.96 18.60 -9.72
C PHE A 21 8.18 17.12 -9.34
N VAL A 22 7.95 16.20 -10.25
CA VAL A 22 8.22 14.76 -10.05
C VAL A 22 9.71 14.53 -9.79
N GLY A 23 10.59 15.21 -10.54
CA GLY A 23 12.03 15.19 -10.31
C GLY A 23 12.40 15.69 -8.92
N HIS A 24 11.88 16.84 -8.52
CA HIS A 24 12.08 17.44 -7.18
C HIS A 24 11.64 16.48 -6.06
N LEU A 25 10.44 15.88 -6.17
CA LEU A 25 9.97 14.91 -5.17
C LEU A 25 10.87 13.68 -5.06
N SER A 26 11.42 13.21 -6.19
CA SER A 26 12.25 12.01 -6.24
C SER A 26 13.65 12.27 -5.69
N ILE A 27 14.29 13.34 -6.13
CA ILE A 27 15.71 13.61 -5.88
C ILE A 27 15.91 14.35 -4.56
N GLU A 28 15.15 15.43 -4.34
CA GLU A 28 15.39 16.32 -3.18
C GLU A 28 14.58 15.92 -1.95
N LYS A 29 13.33 15.52 -2.13
CA LYS A 29 12.45 15.19 -0.99
C LYS A 29 12.39 13.70 -0.67
N ASN A 30 13.02 12.81 -1.46
CA ASN A 30 13.05 11.35 -1.27
C ASN A 30 11.66 10.72 -1.01
N TYR A 31 10.65 11.15 -1.78
CA TYR A 31 9.30 10.58 -1.66
C TYR A 31 9.27 9.15 -2.21
N ALA A 32 8.41 8.31 -1.61
CA ALA A 32 8.20 6.96 -2.11
C ALA A 32 7.61 6.98 -3.53
N LEU A 33 8.07 6.09 -4.42
CA LEU A 33 7.64 5.98 -5.82
C LEU A 33 6.11 5.94 -5.99
N ASN A 34 5.40 5.24 -5.09
CA ASN A 34 3.93 5.20 -5.11
C ASN A 34 3.28 6.56 -4.80
N THR A 35 3.90 7.38 -3.95
CA THR A 35 3.42 8.73 -3.65
C THR A 35 3.63 9.64 -4.85
N ILE A 36 4.82 9.59 -5.46
CA ILE A 36 5.18 10.34 -6.68
C ILE A 36 4.21 9.99 -7.81
N SER A 37 4.01 8.70 -8.08
CA SER A 37 3.09 8.21 -9.11
C SER A 37 1.63 8.63 -8.85
N SER A 38 1.20 8.68 -7.59
CA SER A 38 -0.14 9.14 -7.22
C SER A 38 -0.28 10.65 -7.43
N TYR A 39 0.70 11.43 -7.02
CA TYR A 39 0.71 12.89 -7.21
C TYR A 39 0.75 13.25 -8.71
N LYS A 40 1.61 12.61 -9.49
CA LYS A 40 1.66 12.79 -10.94
C LYS A 40 0.29 12.56 -11.59
N ARG A 41 -0.37 11.45 -11.25
CA ARG A 41 -1.71 11.12 -11.78
C ARG A 41 -2.76 12.15 -11.39
N ASP A 42 -2.71 12.62 -10.15
CA ASP A 42 -3.65 13.62 -9.63
C ASP A 42 -3.46 14.96 -10.35
N LEU A 43 -2.22 15.38 -10.53
CA LEU A 43 -1.89 16.62 -11.23
C LEU A 43 -2.22 16.55 -12.72
N LEU A 44 -1.99 15.43 -13.39
CA LEU A 44 -2.38 15.25 -14.78
C LEU A 44 -3.90 15.40 -14.96
N LYS A 45 -4.72 14.87 -14.03
CA LYS A 45 -6.17 15.08 -14.06
C LYS A 45 -6.55 16.54 -13.82
N PHE A 46 -5.87 17.22 -12.89
CA PHE A 46 -6.08 18.65 -12.66
C PHE A 46 -5.69 19.48 -13.89
N THR A 47 -4.56 19.19 -14.51
CA THR A 47 -4.12 19.86 -15.75
C THR A 47 -5.10 19.66 -16.90
N SER A 48 -5.64 18.45 -17.09
CA SER A 48 -6.70 18.22 -18.07
C SER A 48 -7.90 19.11 -17.84
N PHE A 49 -8.35 19.24 -16.58
CA PHE A 49 -9.42 20.17 -16.23
C PHE A 49 -9.08 21.64 -16.56
N LEU A 50 -7.85 22.08 -16.26
CA LEU A 50 -7.42 23.46 -16.58
C LEU A 50 -7.47 23.74 -18.09
N ILE A 51 -7.01 22.76 -18.89
CA ILE A 51 -7.04 22.85 -20.36
C ILE A 51 -8.49 22.96 -20.87
N ASP A 52 -9.40 22.15 -20.33
CA ASP A 52 -10.82 22.18 -20.68
C ASP A 52 -11.49 23.51 -20.29
N LYS A 53 -10.93 24.22 -19.31
CA LYS A 53 -11.35 25.58 -18.89
C LYS A 53 -10.51 26.69 -19.53
N GLU A 54 -9.71 26.39 -20.56
CA GLU A 54 -8.84 27.33 -21.27
C GLU A 54 -7.79 28.03 -20.39
N VAL A 55 -7.54 27.55 -19.18
CA VAL A 55 -6.47 28.03 -18.29
C VAL A 55 -5.13 27.48 -18.79
N SER A 56 -4.24 28.37 -19.19
CA SER A 56 -2.98 28.01 -19.88
C SER A 56 -1.72 28.11 -19.01
N ASP A 57 -1.85 28.62 -17.80
CA ASP A 57 -0.73 28.83 -16.87
C ASP A 57 -1.23 28.61 -15.43
N TYR A 58 -0.41 27.99 -14.61
CA TYR A 58 -0.73 27.82 -13.18
C TYR A 58 -0.81 29.15 -12.43
N LYS A 59 -0.19 30.23 -12.92
CA LYS A 59 -0.33 31.60 -12.40
C LYS A 59 -1.78 32.12 -12.45
N MET A 60 -2.57 31.60 -13.37
CA MET A 60 -3.98 32.00 -13.57
C MET A 60 -4.93 31.22 -12.66
N VAL A 61 -4.42 30.23 -11.92
CA VAL A 61 -5.25 29.40 -11.04
C VAL A 61 -5.53 30.16 -9.74
N ASP A 62 -6.78 30.46 -9.53
CA ASP A 62 -7.31 31.08 -8.33
C ASP A 62 -8.12 30.08 -7.47
N PRO A 63 -8.58 30.47 -6.28
CA PRO A 63 -9.43 29.63 -5.44
C PRO A 63 -10.74 29.22 -6.10
N ASP A 64 -11.31 30.04 -6.98
CA ASP A 64 -12.58 29.75 -7.66
C ASP A 64 -12.37 28.64 -8.70
N THR A 65 -11.30 28.68 -9.46
CA THR A 65 -10.88 27.60 -10.38
C THR A 65 -10.74 26.27 -9.63
N LEU A 66 -10.14 26.26 -8.45
CA LEU A 66 -10.01 25.06 -7.64
C LEU A 66 -11.35 24.58 -7.06
N ASN A 67 -12.24 25.48 -6.68
CA ASN A 67 -13.61 25.14 -6.27
C ASN A 67 -14.39 24.50 -7.42
N MET A 68 -14.26 25.01 -8.65
CA MET A 68 -14.86 24.41 -9.84
C MET A 68 -14.32 22.99 -10.07
N PHE A 69 -13.01 22.77 -9.94
CA PHE A 69 -12.42 21.42 -10.03
C PHE A 69 -12.99 20.46 -8.97
N VAL A 70 -13.12 20.91 -7.72
CA VAL A 70 -13.74 20.12 -6.65
C VAL A 70 -15.19 19.79 -6.96
N MET A 71 -15.96 20.74 -7.52
CA MET A 71 -17.35 20.51 -7.96
C MET A 71 -17.40 19.45 -9.07
N GLU A 72 -16.54 19.52 -10.07
CA GLU A 72 -16.46 18.53 -11.15
C GLU A 72 -16.11 17.13 -10.62
N LEU A 73 -15.17 17.04 -9.68
CA LEU A 73 -14.87 15.77 -9.00
C LEU A 73 -16.08 15.19 -8.25
N ARG A 74 -16.90 16.04 -7.63
CA ARG A 74 -18.15 15.62 -6.96
C ARG A 74 -19.18 15.13 -7.98
N HIS A 75 -19.39 15.85 -9.06
CA HIS A 75 -20.29 15.44 -10.14
C HIS A 75 -19.88 14.09 -10.77
N SER A 76 -18.58 13.81 -10.84
CA SER A 76 -18.06 12.51 -11.29
C SER A 76 -18.09 11.41 -10.21
N ASN A 77 -18.84 11.58 -9.13
CA ASN A 77 -18.96 10.65 -8.01
C ASN A 77 -17.60 10.28 -7.36
N THR A 78 -16.63 11.18 -7.41
CA THR A 78 -15.33 10.96 -6.76
C THR A 78 -15.49 11.01 -5.23
N SER A 79 -14.99 9.99 -4.53
CA SER A 79 -15.11 9.91 -3.07
C SER A 79 -14.43 11.10 -2.36
N GLY A 80 -14.97 11.53 -1.22
CA GLY A 80 -14.39 12.61 -0.41
C GLY A 80 -12.94 12.35 -0.02
N LYS A 81 -12.57 11.08 0.22
CA LYS A 81 -11.18 10.66 0.47
C LYS A 81 -10.27 10.91 -0.74
N SER A 82 -10.76 10.66 -1.94
CA SER A 82 -10.03 10.94 -3.18
C SER A 82 -9.90 12.45 -3.42
N ILE A 83 -10.97 13.23 -3.20
CA ILE A 83 -10.92 14.70 -3.31
C ILE A 83 -9.89 15.27 -2.33
N LYS A 84 -9.86 14.78 -1.09
CA LYS A 84 -8.84 15.16 -0.10
C LYS A 84 -7.42 14.90 -0.63
N ARG A 85 -7.19 13.77 -1.30
CA ARG A 85 -5.89 13.42 -1.89
C ARG A 85 -5.53 14.36 -3.05
N TYR A 86 -6.47 14.65 -3.96
CA TYR A 86 -6.28 15.65 -5.03
C TYR A 86 -5.86 17.01 -4.49
N LEU A 87 -6.57 17.53 -3.50
CA LEU A 87 -6.22 18.81 -2.88
C LEU A 87 -4.86 18.76 -2.16
N SER A 88 -4.48 17.62 -1.59
CA SER A 88 -3.16 17.46 -0.99
C SER A 88 -2.03 17.50 -2.03
N SER A 89 -2.19 16.80 -3.16
CA SER A 89 -1.20 16.83 -4.24
C SER A 89 -1.07 18.21 -4.88
N ILE A 90 -2.20 18.92 -5.10
CA ILE A 90 -2.20 20.29 -5.63
C ILE A 90 -1.52 21.25 -4.65
N ARG A 91 -1.78 21.16 -3.34
CA ARG A 91 -1.10 22.00 -2.34
C ARG A 91 0.41 21.84 -2.36
N VAL A 92 0.90 20.60 -2.44
CA VAL A 92 2.34 20.33 -2.48
C VAL A 92 2.93 20.82 -3.80
N PHE A 93 2.21 20.69 -4.89
CA PHE A 93 2.64 21.19 -6.21
C PHE A 93 2.73 22.73 -6.25
N PHE A 94 1.72 23.45 -5.78
CA PHE A 94 1.78 24.92 -5.70
C PHE A 94 2.86 25.40 -4.72
N ALA A 95 3.13 24.67 -3.65
CA ALA A 95 4.26 24.99 -2.76
C ALA A 95 5.60 24.86 -3.50
N PHE A 96 5.78 23.86 -4.35
CA PHE A 96 6.94 23.73 -5.22
C PHE A 96 7.01 24.86 -6.24
N LEU A 97 5.91 25.22 -6.91
CA LEU A 97 5.90 26.34 -7.86
C LEU A 97 6.25 27.68 -7.19
N MET A 98 5.87 27.89 -5.93
CA MET A 98 6.33 29.05 -5.14
C MET A 98 7.82 28.97 -4.85
N GLU A 99 8.35 27.80 -4.48
CA GLU A 99 9.78 27.60 -4.18
C GLU A 99 10.67 27.95 -5.38
N ILE A 100 10.21 27.66 -6.61
CA ILE A 100 10.92 27.99 -7.86
C ILE A 100 10.57 29.36 -8.45
N GLY A 101 9.72 30.16 -7.77
CA GLY A 101 9.34 31.52 -8.21
C GLY A 101 8.36 31.57 -9.37
N GLU A 102 7.70 30.47 -9.71
CA GLU A 102 6.72 30.41 -10.81
C GLU A 102 5.37 31.01 -10.41
N VAL A 103 4.97 30.96 -9.15
CA VAL A 103 3.74 31.56 -8.61
C VAL A 103 4.03 32.29 -7.30
N GLU A 104 3.27 33.35 -6.99
CA GLU A 104 3.44 34.12 -5.77
C GLU A 104 2.69 33.52 -4.57
N THR A 105 1.57 32.85 -4.82
CA THR A 105 0.69 32.34 -3.76
C THR A 105 0.23 30.91 -4.06
N ASN A 106 -0.21 30.21 -3.01
CA ASN A 106 -0.77 28.87 -3.11
C ASN A 106 -2.29 28.92 -2.92
N PRO A 107 -3.08 28.99 -4.01
CA PRO A 107 -4.54 29.12 -3.92
C PRO A 107 -5.22 27.91 -3.26
N ALA A 108 -4.56 26.73 -3.27
CA ALA A 108 -5.10 25.52 -2.70
C ALA A 108 -5.14 25.51 -1.16
N LEU A 109 -4.44 26.42 -0.49
CA LEU A 109 -4.52 26.59 0.95
C LEU A 109 -5.86 27.14 1.43
N LEU A 110 -6.54 27.92 0.57
CA LEU A 110 -7.84 28.53 0.86
C LEU A 110 -9.02 27.55 0.65
N ILE A 111 -8.78 26.41 0.01
CA ILE A 111 -9.86 25.45 -0.29
C ILE A 111 -10.12 24.56 0.93
N LYS A 112 -11.38 24.55 1.39
CA LYS A 112 -11.82 23.67 2.46
C LYS A 112 -11.82 22.21 2.01
N THR A 113 -11.10 21.38 2.73
CA THR A 113 -11.09 19.94 2.48
C THR A 113 -12.42 19.33 2.93
N PRO A 114 -13.07 18.46 2.12
CA PRO A 114 -14.28 17.78 2.54
C PRO A 114 -14.08 17.02 3.85
N LYS A 115 -15.04 17.14 4.77
CA LYS A 115 -15.10 16.24 5.93
C LYS A 115 -15.37 14.83 5.42
N VAL A 116 -14.47 13.91 5.71
CA VAL A 116 -14.66 12.49 5.43
C VAL A 116 -15.10 11.84 6.72
N GLU A 117 -16.30 11.31 6.74
CA GLU A 117 -16.76 10.49 7.86
C GLU A 117 -15.80 9.29 8.00
N ARG A 118 -15.35 9.07 9.22
CA ARG A 118 -14.57 7.88 9.53
C ARG A 118 -15.54 6.71 9.68
N GLU A 119 -15.67 5.91 8.65
CA GLU A 119 -16.30 4.60 8.83
C GLU A 119 -15.55 3.83 9.93
N LEU A 120 -16.32 3.20 10.82
CA LEU A 120 -15.73 2.30 11.81
C LEU A 120 -14.95 1.22 11.05
N PRO A 121 -13.73 0.90 11.48
CA PRO A 121 -12.93 -0.13 10.83
C PRO A 121 -13.71 -1.45 10.84
N LYS A 122 -14.08 -1.95 9.66
CA LYS A 122 -14.62 -3.30 9.54
C LYS A 122 -13.46 -4.26 9.79
N THR A 123 -13.62 -5.18 10.71
CA THR A 123 -12.70 -6.30 10.94
C THR A 123 -13.28 -7.55 10.33
N ILE A 124 -12.44 -8.50 9.98
CA ILE A 124 -12.86 -9.86 9.60
C ILE A 124 -12.73 -10.75 10.82
N ASP A 125 -13.73 -11.55 11.08
CA ASP A 125 -13.71 -12.48 12.19
C ASP A 125 -12.72 -13.62 11.95
N PHE A 126 -12.18 -14.19 13.05
CA PHE A 126 -11.20 -15.24 12.97
C PHE A 126 -11.74 -16.52 12.27
N ASP A 127 -13.02 -16.85 12.44
CA ASP A 127 -13.63 -18.00 11.78
C ASP A 127 -13.69 -17.83 10.26
N ASP A 128 -13.98 -16.64 9.77
CA ASP A 128 -13.95 -16.32 8.34
C ASP A 128 -12.53 -16.37 7.78
N LEU A 129 -11.56 -15.87 8.53
CA LEU A 129 -10.14 -16.02 8.20
C LEU A 129 -9.73 -17.49 8.12
N LYS A 130 -10.15 -18.30 9.08
CA LYS A 130 -9.88 -19.75 9.12
C LYS A 130 -10.43 -20.44 7.87
N LYS A 131 -11.66 -20.11 7.44
CA LYS A 131 -12.24 -20.61 6.18
C LYS A 131 -11.37 -20.22 4.98
N MET A 132 -10.91 -18.97 4.92
CA MET A 132 -10.04 -18.49 3.82
C MET A 132 -8.68 -19.20 3.79
N MET A 133 -8.15 -19.63 4.93
CA MET A 133 -6.86 -20.32 5.07
C MET A 133 -6.97 -21.85 5.04
N THR A 134 -8.18 -22.41 4.98
CA THR A 134 -8.40 -23.86 4.87
C THR A 134 -7.94 -24.35 3.50
N ILE A 135 -7.12 -25.42 3.48
CA ILE A 135 -6.60 -26.03 2.24
C ILE A 135 -7.53 -27.14 1.82
N ASN A 136 -8.22 -26.99 0.69
CA ASN A 136 -9.14 -27.98 0.14
C ASN A 136 -8.47 -28.89 -0.92
N SER A 137 -7.30 -28.50 -1.42
CA SER A 137 -6.58 -29.22 -2.47
C SER A 137 -5.07 -29.01 -2.30
N SER A 138 -4.28 -30.03 -2.67
CA SER A 138 -2.83 -29.92 -2.71
C SER A 138 -2.28 -29.30 -3.99
N GLN A 139 -3.14 -28.77 -4.86
CA GLN A 139 -2.71 -28.13 -6.12
C GLN A 139 -1.91 -26.84 -5.82
N TYR A 140 -0.90 -26.58 -6.63
CA TYR A 140 -0.02 -25.42 -6.51
C TYR A 140 -0.76 -24.10 -6.35
N MET A 141 -1.79 -23.84 -7.18
CA MET A 141 -2.55 -22.58 -7.16
C MET A 141 -3.34 -22.38 -5.86
N GLU A 142 -3.86 -23.45 -5.27
CA GLU A 142 -4.54 -23.42 -3.98
C GLU A 142 -3.55 -23.11 -2.88
N LEU A 143 -2.45 -23.88 -2.79
CA LEU A 143 -1.39 -23.67 -1.80
C LEU A 143 -0.81 -22.25 -1.88
N ARG A 144 -0.58 -21.75 -3.10
CA ARG A 144 -0.13 -20.37 -3.31
C ARG A 144 -1.10 -19.35 -2.73
N SER A 145 -2.38 -19.54 -3.01
CA SER A 145 -3.43 -18.60 -2.55
C SER A 145 -3.55 -18.60 -1.04
N VAL A 146 -3.54 -19.77 -0.41
CA VAL A 146 -3.60 -19.91 1.05
C VAL A 146 -2.35 -19.33 1.69
N LEU A 147 -1.15 -19.63 1.19
CA LEU A 147 0.10 -19.10 1.74
C LEU A 147 0.18 -17.57 1.67
N MET A 148 -0.34 -16.95 0.59
CA MET A 148 -0.43 -15.49 0.51
C MET A 148 -1.28 -14.91 1.64
N ILE A 149 -2.42 -15.52 1.95
CA ILE A 149 -3.34 -15.08 2.99
C ILE A 149 -2.72 -15.34 4.38
N GLU A 150 -2.11 -16.50 4.57
CA GLU A 150 -1.37 -16.84 5.79
C GLU A 150 -0.30 -15.79 6.11
N LEU A 151 0.58 -15.48 5.18
CA LEU A 151 1.66 -14.51 5.41
C LEU A 151 1.13 -13.09 5.61
N LEU A 152 0.06 -12.68 4.91
CA LEU A 152 -0.57 -11.37 5.12
C LEU A 152 -1.17 -11.23 6.52
N TYR A 153 -1.72 -12.31 7.06
CA TYR A 153 -2.35 -12.31 8.36
C TYR A 153 -1.35 -12.69 9.46
N SER A 154 -0.73 -13.88 9.41
CA SER A 154 0.12 -14.37 10.48
C SER A 154 1.40 -13.54 10.68
N CYS A 155 1.98 -12.99 9.61
CA CYS A 155 3.16 -12.13 9.66
C CYS A 155 2.79 -10.63 9.55
N ALA A 156 1.52 -10.28 9.50
CA ALA A 156 1.00 -8.92 9.32
C ALA A 156 1.71 -8.13 8.20
N LEU A 157 1.99 -8.77 7.07
CA LEU A 157 2.75 -8.16 5.97
C LEU A 157 1.93 -7.11 5.21
N ARG A 158 2.61 -6.07 4.71
CA ARG A 158 2.05 -5.22 3.65
C ARG A 158 2.06 -5.99 2.33
N VAL A 159 1.12 -5.70 1.44
CA VAL A 159 1.08 -6.37 0.13
C VAL A 159 2.38 -6.20 -0.67
N SER A 160 3.04 -5.05 -0.56
CA SER A 160 4.34 -4.80 -1.20
C SER A 160 5.46 -5.62 -0.57
N GLU A 161 5.44 -5.80 0.75
CA GLU A 161 6.38 -6.66 1.47
C GLU A 161 6.21 -8.11 1.01
N LEU A 162 4.97 -8.63 0.99
CA LEU A 162 4.67 -10.00 0.53
C LEU A 162 5.19 -10.26 -0.90
N VAL A 163 4.92 -9.34 -1.82
CA VAL A 163 5.36 -9.46 -3.22
C VAL A 163 6.88 -9.42 -3.33
N GLY A 164 7.54 -8.67 -2.44
CA GLY A 164 8.99 -8.51 -2.43
C GLY A 164 9.78 -9.72 -1.94
N ILE A 165 9.18 -10.66 -1.20
CA ILE A 165 9.87 -11.79 -0.59
C ILE A 165 10.57 -12.66 -1.64
N ASN A 166 11.84 -12.98 -1.38
CA ASN A 166 12.60 -14.01 -2.07
C ASN A 166 12.64 -15.31 -1.26
N LEU A 167 13.05 -16.40 -1.89
CA LEU A 167 13.23 -17.69 -1.20
C LEU A 167 14.29 -17.60 -0.09
N GLU A 168 15.36 -16.86 -0.31
CA GLU A 168 16.45 -16.63 0.66
C GLU A 168 16.05 -15.77 1.87
N ASP A 169 14.94 -15.01 1.77
CA ASP A 169 14.44 -14.19 2.88
C ASP A 169 13.70 -15.00 3.95
N ILE A 170 13.59 -16.32 3.77
CA ILE A 170 12.80 -17.19 4.63
C ILE A 170 13.72 -18.13 5.41
N ASP A 171 13.63 -18.09 6.72
CA ASP A 171 14.23 -19.10 7.60
C ASP A 171 13.12 -19.93 8.26
N MET A 172 12.99 -21.19 7.80
CA MET A 172 11.99 -22.11 8.33
C MET A 172 12.43 -22.80 9.64
N ASN A 173 13.72 -22.76 9.95
CA ASN A 173 14.25 -23.34 11.19
C ASN A 173 14.06 -22.37 12.35
N GLU A 174 14.46 -21.11 12.13
CA GLU A 174 14.29 -20.04 13.10
C GLU A 174 12.86 -19.45 13.09
N GLY A 175 12.02 -19.83 12.13
CA GLY A 175 10.61 -19.43 12.07
C GLY A 175 10.39 -17.94 11.75
N PHE A 176 11.15 -17.36 10.84
CA PHE A 176 10.93 -15.95 10.44
C PHE A 176 10.99 -15.73 8.94
N VAL A 177 10.42 -14.60 8.53
CA VAL A 177 10.58 -14.02 7.21
C VAL A 177 11.16 -12.61 7.31
N LYS A 178 12.22 -12.34 6.55
CA LYS A 178 12.82 -11.02 6.39
C LYS A 178 12.06 -10.24 5.34
N VAL A 179 11.65 -9.03 5.64
CA VAL A 179 10.91 -8.17 4.70
C VAL A 179 11.49 -6.76 4.67
N MET A 180 11.43 -6.15 3.48
CA MET A 180 11.89 -4.78 3.28
C MET A 180 10.74 -3.80 3.50
N GLY A 181 10.86 -2.98 4.53
CA GLY A 181 9.89 -1.95 4.88
C GLY A 181 10.10 -0.61 4.16
N LYS A 182 9.34 0.40 4.56
CA LYS A 182 9.47 1.76 4.04
C LYS A 182 10.87 2.34 4.32
N GLY A 183 11.51 2.87 3.29
CA GLY A 183 12.86 3.46 3.37
C GLY A 183 13.98 2.41 3.35
N ASN A 184 13.75 1.29 2.71
CA ASN A 184 14.72 0.20 2.52
C ASN A 184 15.28 -0.38 3.83
N LYS A 185 14.48 -0.36 4.92
CA LYS A 185 14.86 -0.96 6.20
C LYS A 185 14.31 -2.37 6.28
N ALA A 186 15.19 -3.34 6.52
CA ALA A 186 14.80 -4.72 6.77
C ALA A 186 14.15 -4.86 8.15
N ARG A 187 13.16 -5.75 8.25
CA ARG A 187 12.61 -6.25 9.52
C ARG A 187 12.37 -7.74 9.42
N PHE A 188 12.44 -8.41 10.54
CA PHE A 188 12.06 -9.81 10.67
C PHE A 188 10.62 -9.90 11.19
N SER A 189 9.84 -10.84 10.65
CA SER A 189 8.50 -11.12 11.12
C SER A 189 8.38 -12.60 11.46
N PRO A 190 7.90 -12.97 12.67
CA PRO A 190 7.77 -14.37 13.07
C PRO A 190 6.71 -15.09 12.23
N MET A 191 6.93 -16.38 12.01
CA MET A 191 6.02 -17.31 11.35
C MET A 191 5.66 -18.43 12.32
N GLY A 192 4.36 -18.61 12.59
CA GLY A 192 3.90 -19.76 13.38
C GLY A 192 4.03 -21.08 12.62
N GLN A 193 4.03 -22.19 13.35
CA GLN A 193 4.21 -23.53 12.79
C GLN A 193 3.22 -23.84 11.66
N THR A 194 1.97 -23.41 11.78
CA THR A 194 0.96 -23.59 10.73
C THR A 194 1.38 -22.93 9.41
N THR A 195 1.94 -21.71 9.49
CA THR A 195 2.43 -20.99 8.30
C THR A 195 3.61 -21.70 7.66
N ILE A 196 4.54 -22.22 8.49
CA ILE A 196 5.70 -23.01 8.05
C ILE A 196 5.26 -24.29 7.35
N ASP A 197 4.26 -25.00 7.87
CA ASP A 197 3.74 -26.22 7.27
C ASP A 197 3.11 -25.96 5.88
N VAL A 198 2.34 -24.87 5.73
CA VAL A 198 1.79 -24.45 4.44
C VAL A 198 2.90 -24.07 3.47
N LEU A 199 3.91 -23.35 3.95
CA LEU A 199 5.07 -22.93 3.17
C LEU A 199 5.86 -24.14 2.64
N LYS A 200 6.15 -25.14 3.47
CA LYS A 200 6.83 -26.39 3.06
C LYS A 200 6.06 -27.11 1.93
N ARG A 201 4.74 -27.20 2.08
CA ARG A 201 3.86 -27.80 1.06
C ARG A 201 3.88 -27.00 -0.24
N TYR A 202 3.85 -25.68 -0.16
CA TYR A 202 3.89 -24.78 -1.30
C TYR A 202 5.23 -24.90 -2.06
N ILE A 203 6.36 -24.85 -1.35
CA ILE A 203 7.70 -24.93 -1.97
C ILE A 203 7.87 -26.25 -2.71
N LYS A 204 7.36 -27.36 -2.15
CA LYS A 204 7.41 -28.69 -2.79
C LYS A 204 6.66 -28.72 -4.15
N GLN A 205 5.62 -27.89 -4.29
CA GLN A 205 4.79 -27.82 -5.50
C GLN A 205 5.15 -26.61 -6.41
N ARG A 206 6.04 -25.74 -5.94
CA ARG A 206 6.43 -24.54 -6.70
C ARG A 206 7.19 -24.95 -7.96
N PRO A 207 6.81 -24.44 -9.15
CA PRO A 207 7.53 -24.72 -10.38
C PRO A 207 9.00 -24.32 -10.30
N THR A 208 9.90 -25.14 -10.81
CA THR A 208 11.31 -24.81 -10.95
C THR A 208 11.48 -23.72 -12.00
N CYS A 209 12.10 -22.62 -11.64
CA CYS A 209 12.36 -21.50 -12.55
C CYS A 209 13.53 -20.65 -12.03
N ASN A 210 14.05 -19.76 -12.88
CA ASN A 210 15.19 -18.89 -12.54
C ASN A 210 14.80 -17.66 -11.66
N SER A 211 13.58 -17.63 -11.14
CA SER A 211 13.12 -16.52 -10.29
C SER A 211 13.33 -16.84 -8.83
N ASP A 212 14.03 -15.99 -8.11
CA ASP A 212 14.22 -16.06 -6.65
C ASP A 212 12.97 -15.67 -5.86
N ALA A 213 11.96 -15.06 -6.52
CA ALA A 213 10.74 -14.62 -5.87
C ALA A 213 9.99 -15.79 -5.23
N LEU A 214 9.56 -15.65 -3.97
CA LEU A 214 8.72 -16.65 -3.32
C LEU A 214 7.46 -16.93 -4.16
N PHE A 215 6.77 -15.89 -4.60
CA PHE A 215 5.55 -16.00 -5.39
C PHE A 215 5.80 -15.62 -6.85
N ILE A 216 5.44 -16.53 -7.74
CA ILE A 216 5.56 -16.35 -9.19
C ILE A 216 4.20 -16.40 -9.89
N ASN A 217 4.12 -15.75 -11.05
CA ASN A 217 2.97 -15.80 -11.96
C ASN A 217 3.12 -16.93 -12.98
N GLN A 218 2.19 -17.06 -13.92
CA GLN A 218 2.21 -18.07 -14.99
C GLN A 218 3.40 -17.93 -15.96
N LYS A 219 4.06 -16.74 -15.99
CA LYS A 219 5.26 -16.49 -16.80
C LYS A 219 6.55 -16.73 -16.00
N ASN A 220 6.47 -17.35 -14.83
CA ASN A 220 7.58 -17.59 -13.91
C ASN A 220 8.31 -16.30 -13.46
N THR A 221 7.64 -15.15 -13.49
CA THR A 221 8.14 -13.89 -12.94
C THR A 221 7.41 -13.54 -11.65
N ARG A 222 8.01 -12.65 -10.85
CA ARG A 222 7.41 -12.16 -9.61
C ARG A 222 5.98 -11.67 -9.82
N ILE A 223 5.08 -12.01 -8.91
CA ILE A 223 3.68 -11.55 -8.97
C ILE A 223 3.55 -10.05 -8.69
N SER A 224 2.46 -9.46 -9.15
CA SER A 224 2.12 -8.07 -8.86
C SER A 224 1.25 -7.95 -7.59
N THR A 225 1.26 -6.77 -6.97
CA THR A 225 0.36 -6.46 -5.86
C THR A 225 -1.11 -6.61 -6.26
N ARG A 226 -1.45 -6.31 -7.52
CA ARG A 226 -2.80 -6.49 -8.07
C ARG A 226 -3.21 -7.95 -8.11
N THR A 227 -2.28 -8.85 -8.46
CA THR A 227 -2.54 -10.30 -8.41
C THR A 227 -2.90 -10.75 -7.01
N VAL A 228 -2.15 -10.31 -5.99
CA VAL A 228 -2.44 -10.65 -4.59
C VAL A 228 -3.81 -10.12 -4.16
N GLN A 229 -4.14 -8.87 -4.50
CA GLN A 229 -5.46 -8.29 -4.21
C GLN A 229 -6.60 -9.12 -4.82
N ASN A 230 -6.45 -9.55 -6.08
CA ASN A 230 -7.44 -10.37 -6.77
C ASN A 230 -7.56 -11.76 -6.14
N VAL A 231 -6.45 -12.39 -5.75
CA VAL A 231 -6.44 -13.69 -5.06
C VAL A 231 -7.18 -13.60 -3.72
N VAL A 232 -6.87 -12.61 -2.89
CA VAL A 232 -7.53 -12.40 -1.59
C VAL A 232 -9.02 -12.19 -1.77
N LYS A 233 -9.43 -11.31 -2.71
CA LYS A 233 -10.84 -11.05 -3.00
C LYS A 233 -11.57 -12.29 -3.50
N LYS A 234 -10.97 -13.02 -4.46
CA LYS A 234 -11.54 -14.25 -5.00
C LYS A 234 -11.74 -15.31 -3.91
N ARG A 235 -10.73 -15.48 -3.06
CA ARG A 235 -10.80 -16.45 -1.97
C ARG A 235 -11.90 -16.13 -0.96
N ALA A 236 -12.04 -14.87 -0.55
CA ALA A 236 -13.11 -14.44 0.32
C ALA A 236 -14.50 -14.76 -0.25
N LEU A 237 -14.71 -14.47 -1.54
CA LEU A 237 -15.96 -14.78 -2.23
C LEU A 237 -16.23 -16.30 -2.29
N GLN A 238 -15.21 -17.11 -2.56
CA GLN A 238 -15.32 -18.58 -2.63
C GLN A 238 -15.77 -19.23 -1.32
N VAL A 239 -15.40 -18.64 -0.19
CA VAL A 239 -15.76 -19.17 1.14
C VAL A 239 -16.96 -18.45 1.77
N GLY A 240 -17.63 -17.59 1.01
CA GLY A 240 -18.87 -16.92 1.44
C GLY A 240 -18.67 -15.75 2.39
N VAL A 241 -17.47 -15.15 2.45
CA VAL A 241 -17.22 -13.96 3.28
C VAL A 241 -17.85 -12.73 2.60
N SER A 242 -18.81 -12.11 3.29
CA SER A 242 -19.65 -11.03 2.74
C SER A 242 -18.96 -9.66 2.67
N ILE A 243 -17.89 -9.45 3.44
CA ILE A 243 -17.16 -8.17 3.47
C ILE A 243 -16.11 -8.08 2.36
N ASN A 244 -15.78 -6.86 1.95
CA ASN A 244 -14.74 -6.64 0.94
C ASN A 244 -13.34 -6.88 1.53
N VAL A 245 -12.86 -8.13 1.48
CA VAL A 245 -11.54 -8.48 2.00
C VAL A 245 -10.44 -8.03 1.05
N HIS A 246 -9.43 -7.39 1.61
CA HIS A 246 -8.24 -6.93 0.90
C HIS A 246 -6.99 -7.03 1.80
N PRO A 247 -5.75 -7.02 1.28
CA PRO A 247 -4.54 -7.23 2.05
C PRO A 247 -4.37 -6.34 3.30
N HIS A 248 -4.78 -5.06 3.21
CA HIS A 248 -4.73 -4.15 4.36
C HIS A 248 -5.72 -4.54 5.47
N LEU A 249 -6.88 -5.10 5.10
CA LEU A 249 -7.84 -5.60 6.08
C LEU A 249 -7.28 -6.82 6.83
N LEU A 250 -6.61 -7.75 6.12
CA LEU A 250 -5.97 -8.91 6.74
C LEU A 250 -4.89 -8.49 7.75
N ARG A 251 -4.05 -7.52 7.37
CA ARG A 251 -3.04 -6.96 8.27
C ARG A 251 -3.66 -6.22 9.47
N HIS A 252 -4.77 -5.51 9.25
CA HIS A 252 -5.50 -4.85 10.34
C HIS A 252 -6.11 -5.87 11.29
N ALA A 253 -6.72 -6.93 10.77
CA ALA A 253 -7.24 -8.04 11.56
C ALA A 253 -6.13 -8.72 12.39
N ALA A 254 -4.96 -8.97 11.79
CA ALA A 254 -3.80 -9.50 12.51
C ALA A 254 -3.44 -8.62 13.72
N ALA A 255 -3.33 -7.31 13.52
CA ALA A 255 -3.04 -6.37 14.60
C ALA A 255 -4.12 -6.36 15.69
N THR A 256 -5.40 -6.36 15.29
CA THR A 256 -6.54 -6.34 16.22
C THR A 256 -6.61 -7.63 17.03
N HIS A 257 -6.53 -8.79 16.39
CA HIS A 257 -6.59 -10.08 17.07
C HIS A 257 -5.37 -10.30 17.99
N PHE A 258 -4.18 -9.88 17.55
CA PHE A 258 -2.98 -9.98 18.39
C PHE A 258 -3.06 -9.02 19.58
N LEU A 259 -3.62 -7.81 19.42
CA LEU A 259 -3.85 -6.89 20.54
C LEU A 259 -4.89 -7.45 21.52
N GLN A 260 -5.98 -8.05 21.02
CA GLN A 260 -7.03 -8.64 21.86
C GLN A 260 -6.52 -9.82 22.70
N SER A 261 -5.55 -10.57 22.19
CA SER A 261 -4.99 -11.73 22.92
C SER A 261 -3.81 -11.35 23.81
N SER A 262 -2.91 -10.47 23.37
CA SER A 262 -1.70 -10.10 24.12
C SER A 262 -1.94 -8.96 25.12
N HIS A 263 -2.96 -8.13 24.90
CA HIS A 263 -3.22 -6.88 25.63
C HIS A 263 -2.02 -5.90 25.67
N ASP A 264 -1.04 -6.10 24.78
CA ASP A 264 0.18 -5.30 24.70
C ASP A 264 0.29 -4.54 23.37
N LEU A 265 -0.04 -3.23 23.43
CA LEU A 265 0.03 -2.35 22.27
C LEU A 265 1.46 -2.16 21.74
N ARG A 266 2.47 -2.22 22.63
CA ARG A 266 3.88 -2.04 22.24
C ARG A 266 4.34 -3.20 21.37
N THR A 267 4.14 -4.42 21.81
CA THR A 267 4.45 -5.63 21.05
C THR A 267 3.73 -5.67 19.70
N VAL A 268 2.44 -5.23 19.65
CA VAL A 268 1.70 -5.11 18.38
C VAL A 268 2.31 -4.08 17.45
N GLN A 269 2.79 -2.93 17.96
CA GLN A 269 3.47 -1.92 17.15
C GLN A 269 4.79 -2.45 16.57
N GLU A 270 5.55 -3.20 17.35
CA GLU A 270 6.79 -3.86 16.94
C GLU A 270 6.51 -4.92 15.86
N PHE A 271 5.51 -5.78 16.07
CA PHE A 271 5.04 -6.77 15.10
C PHE A 271 4.64 -6.14 13.76
N LEU A 272 3.98 -5.00 13.80
CA LEU A 272 3.61 -4.24 12.61
C LEU A 272 4.80 -3.51 11.95
N GLY A 273 5.94 -3.41 12.61
CA GLY A 273 7.08 -2.62 12.15
C GLY A 273 6.74 -1.13 12.04
N HIS A 274 5.98 -0.59 13.00
CA HIS A 274 5.74 0.83 13.12
C HIS A 274 6.97 1.48 13.76
N LYS A 275 7.47 2.58 13.18
CA LYS A 275 8.55 3.36 13.78
C LYS A 275 8.11 3.84 15.16
N SER A 276 8.76 3.35 16.20
CA SER A 276 8.72 4.01 17.53
C SER A 276 9.16 5.46 17.39
N ILE A 277 8.48 6.35 18.12
CA ILE A 277 8.76 7.79 18.16
C ILE A 277 10.19 8.09 18.69
N LYS A 278 10.88 7.10 19.24
CA LYS A 278 12.23 7.23 19.80
C LYS A 278 13.05 6.00 19.44
N SER A 279 13.67 5.97 18.33
CA SER A 279 14.99 5.38 18.07
C SER A 279 15.15 4.78 16.68
N THR A 280 16.23 5.17 16.04
CA THR A 280 16.84 4.53 14.87
C THR A 280 17.59 3.27 15.34
N GLN A 281 16.95 2.39 16.12
CA GLN A 281 17.56 1.12 16.47
C GLN A 281 17.36 0.14 15.32
N VAL A 282 18.49 -0.39 14.86
CA VAL A 282 18.52 -1.58 14.02
C VAL A 282 17.89 -2.69 14.85
N TYR A 283 16.82 -3.35 14.36
CA TYR A 283 16.25 -4.52 15.01
C TYR A 283 17.36 -5.55 15.18
N THR A 284 17.72 -5.83 16.42
CA THR A 284 18.72 -6.83 16.76
C THR A 284 18.06 -8.20 16.79
N HIS A 285 18.87 -9.25 16.71
CA HIS A 285 18.40 -10.63 16.86
C HIS A 285 17.72 -10.87 18.23
N LEU A 286 18.14 -10.12 19.26
CA LEU A 286 17.52 -10.18 20.60
C LEU A 286 16.09 -9.64 20.62
N ASP A 287 15.82 -8.51 19.95
CA ASP A 287 14.47 -7.95 19.84
C ASP A 287 13.52 -8.91 19.12
N PHE A 288 14.04 -9.66 18.12
CA PHE A 288 13.27 -10.68 17.42
C PHE A 288 12.90 -11.87 18.31
N LEU A 289 13.82 -12.34 19.14
CA LEU A 289 13.56 -13.47 20.06
C LEU A 289 12.48 -13.12 21.10
N GLU A 290 12.46 -11.90 21.61
CA GLU A 290 11.41 -11.45 22.52
C GLU A 290 10.05 -11.37 21.81
N LEU A 291 10.00 -10.77 20.63
CA LEU A 291 8.79 -10.69 19.81
C LEU A 291 8.27 -12.10 19.46
N SER A 292 9.16 -13.04 19.12
CA SER A 292 8.79 -14.41 18.77
C SER A 292 8.15 -15.15 19.93
N LYS A 293 8.67 -14.99 21.16
CA LYS A 293 8.05 -15.58 22.37
C LYS A 293 6.62 -15.09 22.59
N VAL A 294 6.41 -13.78 22.53
CA VAL A 294 5.07 -13.19 22.70
C VAL A 294 4.15 -13.60 21.54
N TYR A 295 4.69 -13.66 20.32
CA TYR A 295 3.95 -14.17 19.17
C TYR A 295 3.49 -15.63 19.38
N ASP A 296 4.38 -16.50 19.81
CA ASP A 296 4.08 -17.92 20.03
C ASP A 296 3.06 -18.16 21.15
N GLU A 297 3.03 -17.29 22.15
CA GLU A 297 2.07 -17.35 23.25
C GLU A 297 0.68 -16.85 22.86
N PHE A 298 0.60 -15.72 22.15
CA PHE A 298 -0.65 -14.96 21.99
C PHE A 298 -1.19 -14.93 20.56
N HIS A 299 -0.39 -15.18 19.52
CA HIS A 299 -0.92 -15.04 18.16
C HIS A 299 -1.79 -16.25 17.77
N PRO A 300 -3.03 -16.05 17.21
CA PRO A 300 -3.95 -17.14 16.90
C PRO A 300 -3.44 -18.22 15.93
N ARG A 301 -2.38 -17.91 15.16
CA ARG A 301 -1.76 -18.86 14.20
C ARG A 301 -0.39 -19.38 14.65
N ALA A 302 0.07 -19.03 15.84
CA ALA A 302 1.35 -19.52 16.36
C ALA A 302 1.27 -21.02 16.68
N LYS A 303 0.18 -21.47 17.31
CA LYS A 303 -0.03 -22.86 17.73
C LYS A 303 -0.86 -23.64 16.69
N LYS A 304 -0.62 -24.95 16.62
CA LYS A 304 -1.44 -25.88 15.82
C LYS A 304 -2.86 -25.98 16.35
#